data_c0fe6fe6154f3ba4585ac1aeaa5dccf4
#
_entry.id   c0fe6fe6154f3ba4585ac1aeaa5dccf4
#
_cell.length_a   1.000
_cell.length_b   1.000
_cell.length_c   1.000
_cell.angle_alpha   90.00
_cell.angle_beta   90.00
_cell.angle_gamma   90.00
#
_symmetry.space_group_name_H-M   'P 1'
#
loop_
_entity.id
_entity.type
_entity.pdbx_description
1 polymer ?
#
loop_
_entity_poly.entity_id
_entity_poly.type
_entity_poly.pdbx_seq_one_letter_code
_entity_poly.pdbx_strand_id
1 'polypeptide(L)'
;MDIEVIHEPEDLMVVAKVSGETVGRLHYRESVPGTWTMYSTVVEPAMEGNGIGSRLTATAVAEARRRGKDINPTCWFVSDWLAKEREAS
;
A
#
# COMPACT_ATOMS: atom_id res chain seq x y z
N MET A 1 -3.33 -15.80 -12.27
CA MET A 1 -3.33 -14.36 -12.62
C MET A 1 -2.09 -13.72 -12.05
N ASP A 2 -1.29 -13.12 -12.92
CA ASP A 2 -0.06 -12.46 -12.48
C ASP A 2 -0.35 -11.01 -12.07
N ILE A 3 -0.12 -10.72 -10.82
CA ILE A 3 -0.31 -9.39 -10.27
C ILE A 3 1.08 -8.81 -10.01
N GLU A 4 1.39 -7.70 -10.66
CA GLU A 4 2.65 -7.01 -10.47
C GLU A 4 2.41 -5.81 -9.55
N VAL A 5 3.19 -5.72 -8.47
CA VAL A 5 3.07 -4.61 -7.52
C VAL A 5 4.33 -3.76 -7.61
N ILE A 6 4.16 -2.49 -7.89
CA ILE A 6 5.25 -1.57 -8.19
C ILE A 6 5.14 -0.34 -7.29
N HIS A 7 6.25 0.02 -6.64
CA HIS A 7 6.35 1.29 -5.94
C HIS A 7 6.73 2.39 -6.95
N GLU A 8 5.93 3.45 -6.98
CA GLU A 8 6.18 4.61 -7.84
C GLU A 8 6.41 5.84 -6.95
N PRO A 9 7.66 6.03 -6.48
CA PRO A 9 7.95 7.09 -5.50
C PRO A 9 7.74 8.50 -6.03
N GLU A 10 7.90 8.71 -7.34
CA GLU A 10 7.66 10.04 -7.92
C GLU A 10 6.19 10.44 -7.86
N ASP A 11 5.31 9.46 -7.88
CA ASP A 11 3.88 9.68 -7.81
C ASP A 11 3.31 9.44 -6.41
N LEU A 12 4.17 9.12 -5.44
CA LEU A 12 3.80 8.87 -4.05
C LEU A 12 2.71 7.80 -3.95
N MET A 13 2.93 6.67 -4.62
CA MET A 13 1.96 5.58 -4.58
C MET A 13 2.61 4.23 -4.88
N VAL A 14 1.87 3.19 -4.52
CA VAL A 14 2.15 1.81 -4.90
C VAL A 14 1.00 1.36 -5.78
N VAL A 15 1.30 0.75 -6.91
CA VAL A 15 0.26 0.30 -7.84
C VAL A 15 0.32 -1.20 -8.05
N ALA A 16 -0.84 -1.78 -8.32
CA ALA A 16 -0.95 -3.19 -8.72
C ALA A 16 -1.43 -3.23 -10.15
N LYS A 17 -0.75 -4.03 -10.98
CA LYS A 17 -1.08 -4.16 -12.41
C LYS A 17 -1.35 -5.61 -12.77
N VAL A 18 -2.31 -5.80 -13.66
CA VAL A 18 -2.61 -7.09 -14.28
C VAL A 18 -2.59 -6.86 -15.78
N SER A 19 -1.73 -7.59 -16.49
CA SER A 19 -1.57 -7.44 -17.93
C SER A 19 -1.34 -5.99 -18.37
N GLY A 20 -0.56 -5.27 -17.58
CA GLY A 20 -0.21 -3.87 -17.86
C GLY A 20 -1.25 -2.84 -17.43
N GLU A 21 -2.41 -3.27 -16.96
CA GLU A 21 -3.45 -2.35 -16.51
C GLU A 21 -3.41 -2.19 -15.00
N THR A 22 -3.52 -0.95 -14.54
CA THR A 22 -3.56 -0.66 -13.11
C THR A 22 -4.92 -1.05 -12.53
N VAL A 23 -4.91 -1.98 -11.57
CA VAL A 23 -6.13 -2.48 -10.94
C VAL A 23 -6.23 -2.11 -9.47
N GLY A 24 -5.19 -1.50 -8.91
CA GLY A 24 -5.21 -1.06 -7.51
C GLY A 24 -4.15 -0.02 -7.26
N ARG A 25 -4.40 0.84 -6.27
CA ARG A 25 -3.47 1.90 -5.88
C ARG A 25 -3.52 2.11 -4.38
N LEU A 26 -2.34 2.33 -3.79
CA LEU A 26 -2.22 2.82 -2.43
C LEU A 26 -1.49 4.14 -2.51
N HIS A 27 -2.12 5.20 -2.01
CA HIS A 27 -1.55 6.55 -2.01
C HIS A 27 -0.99 6.91 -0.64
N TYR A 28 0.16 7.59 -0.65
CA TYR A 28 0.74 8.13 0.57
C TYR A 28 1.27 9.54 0.30
N ARG A 29 1.58 10.26 1.37
CA ARG A 29 2.23 11.56 1.30
C ARG A 29 3.21 11.70 2.46
N GLU A 30 4.15 12.61 2.31
CA GLU A 30 5.16 12.87 3.34
C GLU A 30 5.09 14.36 3.72
N SER A 31 3.93 14.78 4.29
CA SER A 31 3.75 16.17 4.74
C SER A 31 4.62 16.48 5.95
N VAL A 32 4.85 15.50 6.81
CA VAL A 32 5.81 15.59 7.91
C VAL A 32 7.06 14.85 7.46
N PRO A 33 8.23 15.51 7.41
CA PRO A 33 9.46 14.83 7.00
C PRO A 33 9.73 13.56 7.80
N GLY A 34 10.02 12.48 7.09
CA GLY A 34 10.30 11.20 7.72
C GLY A 34 9.07 10.35 8.02
N THR A 35 7.87 10.83 7.72
CA THR A 35 6.62 10.09 7.97
C THR A 35 5.82 9.95 6.69
N TRP A 36 5.49 8.71 6.33
CA TRP A 36 4.58 8.42 5.23
C TRP A 36 3.16 8.26 5.76
N THR A 37 2.30 9.19 5.37
CA THR A 37 0.88 9.10 5.70
C THR A 37 0.19 8.33 4.58
N MET A 38 -0.21 7.09 4.87
CA MET A 38 -0.90 6.23 3.92
C MET A 38 -2.39 6.45 4.09
N TYR A 39 -3.01 7.15 3.14
CA TYR A 39 -4.36 7.69 3.32
C TYR A 39 -5.43 7.07 2.43
N SER A 40 -5.06 6.29 1.43
CA SER A 40 -6.07 5.74 0.51
C SER A 40 -5.57 4.44 -0.11
N THR A 41 -6.45 3.44 -0.11
CA THR A 41 -6.22 2.17 -0.80
C THR A 41 -7.46 1.88 -1.61
N VAL A 42 -7.31 1.78 -2.93
CA VAL A 42 -8.42 1.55 -3.85
C VAL A 42 -8.09 0.37 -4.73
N VAL A 43 -9.02 -0.58 -4.86
CA VAL A 43 -8.89 -1.74 -5.74
C VAL A 43 -10.11 -1.78 -6.64
N GLU A 44 -9.91 -2.07 -7.92
CA GLU A 44 -11.02 -2.24 -8.87
C GLU A 44 -12.01 -3.26 -8.33
N PRO A 45 -13.32 -2.96 -8.33
CA PRO A 45 -14.32 -3.89 -7.79
C PRO A 45 -14.25 -5.29 -8.40
N ALA A 46 -13.97 -5.38 -9.70
CA ALA A 46 -13.86 -6.68 -10.37
C ALA A 46 -12.68 -7.51 -9.87
N MET A 47 -11.72 -6.89 -9.20
CA MET A 47 -10.50 -7.54 -8.71
C MET A 47 -10.53 -7.79 -7.21
N GLU A 48 -11.60 -7.45 -6.53
CA GLU A 48 -11.72 -7.69 -5.09
C GLU A 48 -11.70 -9.19 -4.80
N GLY A 49 -11.21 -9.55 -3.62
CA GLY A 49 -11.10 -10.95 -3.22
C GLY A 49 -9.82 -11.64 -3.68
N ASN A 50 -8.92 -10.93 -4.33
CA ASN A 50 -7.64 -11.48 -4.81
C ASN A 50 -6.45 -11.07 -3.95
N GLY A 51 -6.67 -10.41 -2.81
CA GLY A 51 -5.61 -10.00 -1.89
C GLY A 51 -4.78 -8.83 -2.39
N ILE A 52 -5.27 -8.07 -3.36
CA ILE A 52 -4.51 -6.95 -3.96
C ILE A 52 -4.27 -5.85 -2.93
N GLY A 53 -5.28 -5.48 -2.14
CA GLY A 53 -5.12 -4.47 -1.10
C GLY A 53 -4.04 -4.84 -0.10
N SER A 54 -3.99 -6.10 0.31
CA SER A 54 -2.96 -6.60 1.24
C SER A 54 -1.57 -6.54 0.61
N ARG A 55 -1.44 -6.88 -0.66
CA ARG A 55 -0.16 -6.83 -1.35
C ARG A 55 0.33 -5.39 -1.54
N LEU A 56 -0.57 -4.47 -1.86
CA LEU A 56 -0.25 -3.04 -1.94
C LEU A 56 0.27 -2.53 -0.60
N THR A 57 -0.44 -2.86 0.47
CA THR A 57 -0.09 -2.43 1.82
C THR A 57 1.24 -3.03 2.26
N ALA A 58 1.43 -4.34 2.05
CA ALA A 58 2.69 -5.01 2.41
C ALA A 58 3.88 -4.35 1.70
N THR A 59 3.73 -4.01 0.42
CA THR A 59 4.79 -3.36 -0.35
C THR A 59 5.07 -1.94 0.17
N ALA A 60 4.01 -1.17 0.43
CA ALA A 60 4.16 0.20 0.93
C ALA A 60 4.84 0.21 2.31
N VAL A 61 4.43 -0.68 3.19
CA VAL A 61 5.01 -0.79 4.54
C VAL A 61 6.48 -1.21 4.45
N ALA A 62 6.79 -2.21 3.62
CA ALA A 62 8.17 -2.66 3.45
C ALA A 62 9.05 -1.55 2.90
N GLU A 63 8.56 -0.77 1.94
CA GLU A 63 9.32 0.35 1.37
C GLU A 63 9.54 1.46 2.39
N ALA A 64 8.52 1.79 3.19
CA ALA A 64 8.66 2.77 4.25
C ALA A 64 9.72 2.34 5.26
N ARG A 65 9.67 1.10 5.69
CA ARG A 65 10.64 0.55 6.66
C ARG A 65 12.06 0.53 6.08
N ARG A 66 12.19 0.12 4.83
CA ARG A 66 13.49 0.08 4.16
C ARG A 66 14.12 1.47 4.07
N ARG A 67 13.30 2.50 3.92
CA ARG A 67 13.75 3.89 3.81
C ARG A 67 13.81 4.62 5.15
N GLY A 68 13.56 3.92 6.25
CA GLY A 68 13.59 4.50 7.59
C GLY A 68 12.46 5.48 7.86
N LYS A 69 11.32 5.33 7.18
CA LYS A 69 10.18 6.21 7.37
C LYS A 69 9.24 5.67 8.44
N ASP A 70 8.67 6.56 9.24
CA ASP A 70 7.56 6.21 10.10
C ASP A 70 6.28 6.11 9.27
N ILE A 71 5.32 5.32 9.72
CA ILE A 71 4.07 5.11 9.01
C ILE A 71 2.93 5.70 9.83
N ASN A 72 2.15 6.58 9.20
CA ASN A 72 0.92 7.12 9.77
C ASN A 72 -0.26 6.57 8.95
N PRO A 73 -0.95 5.52 9.45
CA PRO A 73 -2.02 4.88 8.68
C PRO A 73 -3.36 5.57 8.94
N THR A 74 -3.70 6.59 8.15
CA THR A 74 -5.01 7.23 8.26
C THR A 74 -6.08 6.48 7.48
N CYS A 75 -5.67 5.63 6.53
CA CYS A 75 -6.56 4.71 5.84
C CYS A 75 -6.86 3.52 6.77
N TRP A 76 -8.17 3.22 6.99
CA TRP A 76 -8.54 2.13 7.89
C TRP A 76 -7.99 0.76 7.44
N PHE A 77 -7.89 0.54 6.13
CA PHE A 77 -7.37 -0.72 5.60
C PHE A 77 -5.91 -0.92 6.00
N VAL A 78 -5.09 0.11 5.86
CA VAL A 78 -3.67 0.05 6.26
C VAL A 78 -3.55 -0.11 7.77
N SER A 79 -4.35 0.63 8.53
CA SER A 79 -4.37 0.53 9.99
C SER A 79 -4.73 -0.88 10.45
N ASP A 80 -5.75 -1.47 9.84
CA ASP A 80 -6.19 -2.84 10.14
C ASP A 80 -5.10 -3.85 9.78
N TRP A 81 -4.48 -3.68 8.61
CA TRP A 81 -3.39 -4.56 8.16
C TRP A 81 -2.22 -4.55 9.16
N LEU A 82 -1.83 -3.36 9.63
CA LEU A 82 -0.75 -3.22 10.60
C LEU A 82 -1.11 -3.85 11.94
N ALA A 83 -2.36 -3.70 12.37
CA ALA A 83 -2.84 -4.32 13.61
C ALA A 83 -2.77 -5.84 13.52
N LYS A 84 -3.18 -6.41 12.40
CA LYS A 84 -3.13 -7.86 12.18
C LYS A 84 -1.71 -8.38 12.11
N GLU A 85 -0.80 -7.62 11.50
CA GLU A 85 0.61 -7.97 11.46
C GLU A 85 1.18 -8.05 12.88
N ARG A 86 0.83 -7.09 13.72
CA ARG A 86 1.28 -7.05 15.10
C ARG A 86 0.76 -8.25 15.91
N GLU A 87 -0.49 -8.63 15.67
CA GLU A 87 -1.09 -9.79 16.33
C GLU A 87 -0.44 -11.10 15.90
N ALA A 88 0.04 -11.16 14.66
CA ALA A 88 0.65 -12.38 14.10
C ALA A 88 2.10 -12.59 14.54
N SER A 89 2.75 -11.57 15.08
CA SER A 89 4.17 -11.65 15.46
C SER A 89 4.41 -11.97 16.91
#